data_d7766458c7223b95833e41c4e362bcdc
#
_entry.id   d7766458c7223b95833e41c4e362bcdc
#
_cell.length_a   1.000
_cell.length_b   1.000
_cell.length_c   1.000
_cell.angle_alpha   90.00
_cell.angle_beta   90.00
_cell.angle_gamma   90.00
#
_symmetry.space_group_name_H-M   'P 1'
#
loop_
_entity.id
_entity.type
_entity.pdbx_description
1 polymer ?
#
loop_
_entity_poly.entity_id
_entity_poly.type
_entity_poly.pdbx_seq_one_letter_code
_entity_poly.pdbx_strand_id
1 'polypeptide(L)'
;MNDNLDTRAFISDLKSIVGKKHIITDEWTKQSYSKGWRYGEGDALAVAKPGTLLEIWKVLQICVDLDIIVIMQAANTGLTGGSTPYGYDYDRPILVVNTMFIDVIHIIDDGRQIVGFPGSTLFRLENELENYN
;
A
#
# COMPACT_ATOMS: atom_id res chain seq x y z
N MET A 1 -16.76 -10.79 12.69
CA MET A 1 -15.51 -11.49 12.34
C MET A 1 -15.87 -12.56 11.34
N ASN A 2 -15.27 -12.55 10.17
CA ASN A 2 -15.53 -13.61 9.19
C ASN A 2 -14.82 -14.86 9.72
N ASP A 3 -15.54 -15.69 10.47
CA ASP A 3 -15.01 -16.91 11.14
C ASP A 3 -14.46 -17.97 10.14
N ASN A 4 -14.42 -17.64 8.86
CA ASN A 4 -14.10 -18.58 7.78
C ASN A 4 -12.87 -18.17 6.94
N LEU A 5 -12.13 -17.09 7.30
CA LEU A 5 -10.94 -16.71 6.55
C LEU A 5 -9.76 -17.63 6.93
N ASP A 6 -9.30 -18.45 5.98
CA ASP A 6 -8.00 -19.11 6.12
C ASP A 6 -6.86 -18.07 5.90
N THR A 7 -6.46 -17.45 7.01
CA THR A 7 -5.39 -16.45 7.03
C THR A 7 -4.08 -16.97 6.43
N ARG A 8 -3.77 -18.27 6.60
CA ARG A 8 -2.53 -18.85 6.06
C ARG A 8 -2.58 -18.95 4.54
N ALA A 9 -3.72 -19.41 4.01
CA ALA A 9 -3.94 -19.47 2.57
C ALA A 9 -3.89 -18.06 1.98
N PHE A 10 -4.60 -17.09 2.55
CA PHE A 10 -4.59 -15.69 2.11
C PHE A 10 -3.16 -15.11 2.05
N ILE A 11 -2.38 -15.25 3.11
CA ILE A 11 -0.98 -14.77 3.14
C ILE A 11 -0.11 -15.51 2.11
N SER A 12 -0.34 -16.79 1.88
CA SER A 12 0.35 -17.57 0.84
C SER A 12 0.06 -17.04 -0.56
N ASP A 13 -1.21 -16.73 -0.84
CA ASP A 13 -1.64 -16.18 -2.12
C ASP A 13 -1.05 -14.79 -2.37
N LEU A 14 -1.09 -13.90 -1.36
CA LEU A 14 -0.42 -12.61 -1.44
C LEU A 14 1.09 -12.76 -1.75
N LYS A 15 1.78 -13.69 -1.08
CA LYS A 15 3.20 -13.98 -1.34
C LYS A 15 3.45 -14.51 -2.75
N SER A 16 2.51 -15.22 -3.34
CA SER A 16 2.62 -15.70 -4.73
C SER A 16 2.46 -14.57 -5.75
N ILE A 17 1.69 -13.54 -5.43
CA ILE A 17 1.44 -12.39 -6.29
C ILE A 17 2.60 -11.40 -6.26
N VAL A 18 2.96 -10.92 -5.07
CA VAL A 18 3.91 -9.79 -4.92
C VAL A 18 5.31 -10.24 -4.47
N GLY A 19 5.50 -11.52 -4.20
CA GLY A 19 6.76 -12.08 -3.68
C GLY A 19 6.84 -12.05 -2.16
N LYS A 20 7.52 -13.05 -1.59
CA LYS A 20 7.61 -13.26 -0.13
C LYS A 20 8.19 -12.07 0.63
N LYS A 21 9.15 -11.36 0.03
CA LYS A 21 9.83 -10.21 0.65
C LYS A 21 8.95 -8.96 0.73
N HIS A 22 7.87 -8.94 -0.03
CA HIS A 22 6.96 -7.81 -0.16
C HIS A 22 5.66 -7.98 0.64
N ILE A 23 5.56 -9.05 1.44
CA ILE A 23 4.48 -9.24 2.41
C ILE A 23 5.06 -9.19 3.81
N ILE A 24 4.57 -8.24 4.60
CA ILE A 24 4.98 -8.02 5.99
C ILE A 24 3.85 -8.55 6.89
N THR A 25 4.21 -9.47 7.77
CA THR A 25 3.27 -10.09 8.73
C THR A 25 3.78 -10.01 10.16
N ASP A 26 5.04 -9.64 10.37
CA ASP A 26 5.60 -9.48 11.71
C ASP A 26 5.13 -8.18 12.34
N GLU A 27 4.76 -8.24 13.62
CA GLU A 27 4.14 -7.14 14.34
C GLU A 27 5.04 -5.89 14.42
N TRP A 28 6.33 -6.09 14.62
CA TRP A 28 7.28 -4.99 14.75
C TRP A 28 7.34 -4.13 13.47
N THR A 29 7.50 -4.80 12.31
CA THR A 29 7.59 -4.10 11.02
C THR A 29 6.23 -3.51 10.61
N LYS A 30 5.11 -4.23 10.86
CA LYS A 30 3.76 -3.75 10.58
C LYS A 30 3.45 -2.43 11.29
N GLN A 31 3.96 -2.23 12.50
CA GLN A 31 3.67 -1.04 13.31
C GLN A 31 3.97 0.26 12.55
N SER A 32 5.05 0.30 11.76
CA SER A 32 5.41 1.49 10.97
C SER A 32 4.40 1.82 9.86
N TYR A 33 3.62 0.84 9.41
CA TYR A 33 2.57 0.99 8.42
C TYR A 33 1.17 1.16 9.04
N SER A 34 1.02 0.78 10.30
CA SER A 34 -0.26 0.84 11.03
C SER A 34 -0.42 2.09 11.86
N LYS A 35 0.58 2.97 11.86
CA LYS A 35 0.58 4.24 12.59
C LYS A 35 0.81 5.41 11.65
N GLY A 36 -0.08 6.38 11.70
CA GLY A 36 0.04 7.62 10.93
C GLY A 36 0.97 8.63 11.60
N TRP A 37 1.38 9.64 10.85
CA TRP A 37 2.26 10.70 11.37
C TRP A 37 1.62 11.46 12.53
N ARG A 38 0.36 11.80 12.43
CA ARG A 38 -0.37 12.60 13.44
C ARG A 38 -1.56 11.86 14.02
N TYR A 39 -2.32 11.21 13.16
CA TYR A 39 -3.55 10.50 13.52
C TYR A 39 -3.59 9.15 12.82
N GLY A 40 -4.36 8.24 13.38
CA GLY A 40 -4.52 6.89 12.88
C GLY A 40 -3.48 5.95 13.52
N GLU A 41 -3.97 5.03 14.31
CA GLU A 41 -3.21 3.90 14.85
C GLU A 41 -4.18 2.74 15.04
N GLY A 42 -3.82 1.59 14.55
CA GLY A 42 -4.63 0.40 14.63
C GLY A 42 -3.84 -0.84 14.23
N ASP A 43 -4.54 -1.92 13.93
CA ASP A 43 -3.91 -3.15 13.48
C ASP A 43 -4.30 -3.53 12.06
N ALA A 44 -3.40 -4.21 11.38
CA ALA A 44 -3.62 -4.82 10.08
C ALA A 44 -3.16 -6.27 10.10
N LEU A 45 -3.86 -7.13 9.36
CA LEU A 45 -3.47 -8.52 9.20
C LEU A 45 -2.09 -8.65 8.54
N ALA A 46 -1.85 -7.85 7.53
CA ALA A 46 -0.58 -7.79 6.79
C ALA A 46 -0.42 -6.47 6.06
N VAL A 47 0.80 -6.23 5.55
CA VAL A 47 1.11 -5.18 4.60
C VAL A 47 1.60 -5.81 3.31
N ALA A 48 0.97 -5.50 2.18
CA ALA A 48 1.42 -5.88 0.85
C ALA A 48 2.09 -4.70 0.15
N LYS A 49 3.23 -4.95 -0.49
CA LYS A 49 4.01 -3.94 -1.22
C LYS A 49 4.15 -4.33 -2.69
N PRO A 50 3.09 -4.20 -3.49
CA PRO A 50 3.13 -4.50 -4.92
C PRO A 50 4.11 -3.58 -5.64
N GLY A 51 4.79 -4.11 -6.65
CA GLY A 51 5.73 -3.37 -7.50
C GLY A 51 5.17 -3.02 -8.88
N THR A 52 3.98 -3.53 -9.22
CA THR A 52 3.34 -3.27 -10.51
C THR A 52 1.83 -3.06 -10.36
N LEU A 53 1.22 -2.40 -11.34
CA LEU A 53 -0.24 -2.21 -11.37
C LEU A 53 -0.98 -3.56 -11.49
N LEU A 54 -0.40 -4.54 -12.19
CA LEU A 54 -0.98 -5.87 -12.29
C LEU A 54 -0.99 -6.59 -10.94
N GLU A 55 0.06 -6.43 -10.15
CA GLU A 55 0.11 -6.97 -8.78
C GLU A 55 -0.94 -6.30 -7.88
N ILE A 56 -1.09 -4.96 -7.95
CA ILE A 56 -2.19 -4.27 -7.22
C ILE A 56 -3.54 -4.87 -7.62
N TRP A 57 -3.80 -4.99 -8.91
CA TRP A 57 -5.07 -5.52 -9.39
C TRP A 57 -5.35 -6.92 -8.83
N LYS A 58 -4.36 -7.83 -8.87
CA LYS A 58 -4.50 -9.18 -8.31
C LYS A 58 -4.72 -9.18 -6.80
N VAL A 59 -4.00 -8.32 -6.06
CA VAL A 59 -4.18 -8.16 -4.61
C VAL A 59 -5.59 -7.66 -4.30
N LEU A 60 -6.07 -6.66 -5.02
CA LEU A 60 -7.43 -6.13 -4.81
C LEU A 60 -8.49 -7.18 -5.13
N GLN A 61 -8.29 -7.98 -6.20
CA GLN A 61 -9.21 -9.05 -6.56
C GLN A 61 -9.39 -10.06 -5.43
N ILE A 62 -8.29 -10.55 -4.86
CA ILE A 62 -8.36 -11.50 -3.71
C ILE A 62 -9.01 -10.83 -2.50
N CYS A 63 -8.73 -9.56 -2.24
CA CYS A 63 -9.36 -8.85 -1.11
C CYS A 63 -10.87 -8.74 -1.29
N VAL A 64 -11.34 -8.47 -2.51
CA VAL A 64 -12.78 -8.43 -2.83
C VAL A 64 -13.42 -9.81 -2.65
N ASP A 65 -12.78 -10.84 -3.18
CA ASP A 65 -13.29 -12.23 -3.12
C ASP A 65 -13.40 -12.75 -1.67
N LEU A 66 -12.52 -12.28 -0.78
CA LEU A 66 -12.45 -12.70 0.62
C LEU A 66 -13.02 -11.67 1.62
N ASP A 67 -13.63 -10.59 1.12
CA ASP A 67 -14.21 -9.52 1.92
C ASP A 67 -13.22 -8.89 2.92
N ILE A 68 -12.00 -8.60 2.43
CA ILE A 68 -10.92 -7.96 3.19
C ILE A 68 -11.00 -6.44 3.02
N ILE A 69 -10.90 -5.70 4.12
CA ILE A 69 -10.77 -4.24 4.09
C ILE A 69 -9.39 -3.87 3.53
N VAL A 70 -9.37 -3.00 2.53
CA VAL A 70 -8.13 -2.51 1.94
C VAL A 70 -7.90 -1.07 2.34
N ILE A 71 -6.71 -0.78 2.89
CA ILE A 71 -6.24 0.58 3.15
C ILE A 71 -5.07 0.85 2.21
N MET A 72 -5.26 1.79 1.27
CA MET A 72 -4.19 2.22 0.37
C MET A 72 -3.26 3.19 1.08
N GLN A 73 -1.96 2.95 0.95
CA GLN A 73 -0.94 3.77 1.58
C GLN A 73 0.22 4.04 0.62
N ALA A 74 0.68 5.28 0.54
CA ALA A 74 1.95 5.62 -0.10
C ALA A 74 3.02 5.88 0.98
N ALA A 75 3.59 7.09 1.04
CA ALA A 75 4.63 7.46 2.01
C ALA A 75 4.12 7.66 3.46
N ASN A 76 2.82 7.50 3.69
CA ASN A 76 2.18 7.66 5.01
C ASN A 76 2.43 9.03 5.68
N THR A 77 2.55 10.09 4.87
CA THR A 77 2.77 11.47 5.33
C THR A 77 1.50 12.27 5.53
N GLY A 78 0.35 11.66 5.28
CA GLY A 78 -0.96 12.30 5.44
C GLY A 78 -1.25 12.70 6.89
N LEU A 79 -1.91 13.85 7.07
CA LEU A 79 -2.18 14.41 8.39
C LEU A 79 -3.57 14.08 8.93
N THR A 80 -4.37 13.33 8.19
CA THR A 80 -5.78 13.03 8.50
C THR A 80 -6.04 11.60 8.95
N GLY A 81 -5.01 10.73 8.94
CA GLY A 81 -5.12 9.32 9.33
C GLY A 81 -5.78 8.42 8.27
N GLY A 82 -6.01 8.90 7.04
CA GLY A 82 -6.70 8.15 6.00
C GLY A 82 -5.89 7.00 5.36
N SER A 83 -4.59 6.89 5.66
CA SER A 83 -3.69 5.86 5.11
C SER A 83 -3.30 4.77 6.11
N THR A 84 -3.95 4.73 7.27
CA THR A 84 -3.68 3.73 8.32
C THR A 84 -4.99 3.21 8.90
N PRO A 85 -5.01 2.02 9.52
CA PRO A 85 -6.10 1.60 10.37
C PRO A 85 -6.33 2.65 11.49
N TYR A 86 -7.57 2.72 11.97
CA TYR A 86 -7.92 3.58 13.10
C TYR A 86 -8.69 2.78 14.14
N GLY A 87 -8.04 2.43 15.23
CA GLY A 87 -8.62 1.54 16.24
C GLY A 87 -8.52 0.06 15.90
N TYR A 88 -9.21 -0.77 16.66
CA TYR A 88 -9.09 -2.23 16.62
C TYR A 88 -10.45 -2.94 16.42
N ASP A 89 -11.53 -2.17 16.30
CA ASP A 89 -12.92 -2.67 16.29
C ASP A 89 -13.47 -2.78 14.85
N TYR A 90 -12.64 -3.28 13.93
CA TYR A 90 -13.11 -3.57 12.57
C TYR A 90 -13.84 -4.91 12.52
N ASP A 91 -14.90 -4.97 11.73
CA ASP A 91 -15.71 -6.17 11.53
C ASP A 91 -15.05 -7.22 10.62
N ARG A 92 -13.97 -6.82 9.92
CA ARG A 92 -13.25 -7.62 8.93
C ARG A 92 -11.75 -7.41 9.03
N PRO A 93 -10.94 -8.39 8.55
CA PRO A 93 -9.49 -8.22 8.47
C PRO A 93 -9.09 -7.06 7.56
N ILE A 94 -7.98 -6.41 7.88
CA ILE A 94 -7.43 -5.28 7.13
C ILE A 94 -6.14 -5.71 6.44
N LEU A 95 -6.02 -5.37 5.15
CA LEU A 95 -4.76 -5.37 4.42
C LEU A 95 -4.35 -3.93 4.11
N VAL A 96 -3.15 -3.53 4.53
CA VAL A 96 -2.52 -2.29 4.05
C VAL A 96 -1.82 -2.60 2.72
N VAL A 97 -2.16 -1.87 1.67
CA VAL A 97 -1.51 -1.97 0.35
C VAL A 97 -0.63 -0.74 0.17
N ASN A 98 0.68 -0.93 0.36
CA ASN A 98 1.65 0.15 0.24
C ASN A 98 2.19 0.25 -1.19
N THR A 99 2.04 1.42 -1.80
CA THR A 99 2.31 1.66 -3.23
C THR A 99 3.69 2.23 -3.53
N MET A 100 4.58 2.34 -2.54
CA MET A 100 5.87 3.02 -2.68
C MET A 100 6.81 2.42 -3.74
N PHE A 101 6.60 1.18 -4.16
CA PHE A 101 7.36 0.55 -5.25
C PHE A 101 6.82 0.86 -6.65
N ILE A 102 5.68 1.53 -6.75
CA ILE A 102 5.09 1.96 -8.02
C ILE A 102 5.35 3.46 -8.16
N ASP A 103 6.59 3.79 -8.44
CA ASP A 103 7.16 5.14 -8.30
C ASP A 103 7.58 5.79 -9.63
N VAL A 104 7.11 5.23 -10.75
CA VAL A 104 7.44 5.73 -12.09
C VAL A 104 6.86 7.12 -12.30
N ILE A 105 7.66 8.02 -12.88
CA ILE A 105 7.25 9.35 -13.33
C ILE A 105 7.47 9.41 -14.84
N HIS A 106 6.46 9.83 -15.59
CA HIS A 106 6.55 10.13 -17.01
C HIS A 106 6.45 11.64 -17.20
N ILE A 107 7.49 12.22 -17.76
CA ILE A 107 7.49 13.63 -18.17
C ILE A 107 7.10 13.66 -19.64
N ILE A 108 6.08 14.43 -19.96
CA ILE A 108 5.49 14.51 -21.29
C ILE A 108 5.35 15.99 -21.70
N ASP A 109 5.09 16.22 -22.99
CA ASP A 109 4.89 17.56 -23.55
C ASP A 109 6.04 18.53 -23.24
N ASP A 110 7.30 18.08 -23.47
CA ASP A 110 8.52 18.83 -23.22
C ASP A 110 8.62 19.43 -21.80
N GLY A 111 8.27 18.63 -20.79
CA GLY A 111 8.33 19.03 -19.38
C GLY A 111 7.10 19.78 -18.87
N ARG A 112 6.09 20.04 -19.72
CA ARG A 112 4.89 20.80 -19.31
C ARG A 112 3.85 19.97 -18.59
N GLN A 113 3.92 18.65 -18.71
CA GLN A 113 2.99 17.73 -18.05
C GLN A 113 3.74 16.54 -17.47
N ILE A 114 3.18 15.99 -16.41
CA ILE A 114 3.70 14.78 -15.77
C ILE A 114 2.58 13.78 -15.50
N VAL A 115 2.92 12.49 -15.55
CA VAL A 115 2.11 11.40 -15.02
C VAL A 115 2.96 10.71 -13.96
N GLY A 116 2.65 10.92 -12.69
CA GLY A 116 3.29 10.26 -11.57
C GLY A 116 2.45 9.10 -11.05
N PHE A 117 3.05 7.94 -10.84
CA PHE A 117 2.40 6.83 -10.15
C PHE A 117 2.40 7.03 -8.63
N PRO A 118 1.55 6.30 -7.87
CA PRO A 118 1.22 6.62 -6.47
C PRO A 118 2.39 6.49 -5.49
N GLY A 119 3.49 5.84 -5.86
CA GLY A 119 4.71 5.77 -5.07
C GLY A 119 5.73 6.88 -5.40
N SER A 120 5.48 7.71 -6.43
CA SER A 120 6.38 8.81 -6.79
C SER A 120 6.35 9.90 -5.73
N THR A 121 7.52 10.50 -5.48
CA THR A 121 7.69 11.56 -4.48
C THR A 121 7.99 12.89 -5.15
N LEU A 122 7.67 14.00 -4.48
CA LEU A 122 8.01 15.34 -4.95
C LEU A 122 9.54 15.49 -5.14
N PHE A 123 10.33 14.97 -4.21
CA PHE A 123 11.78 14.97 -4.30
C PHE A 123 12.30 14.32 -5.59
N ARG A 124 11.74 13.15 -5.94
CA ARG A 124 12.12 12.48 -7.20
C ARG A 124 11.68 13.27 -8.41
N LEU A 125 10.48 13.84 -8.39
CA LEU A 125 9.98 14.68 -9.47
C LEU A 125 10.88 15.90 -9.70
N GLU A 126 11.28 16.59 -8.64
CA GLU A 126 12.19 17.76 -8.72
C GLU A 126 13.51 17.37 -9.39
N ASN A 127 14.14 16.27 -8.95
CA ASN A 127 15.38 15.78 -9.56
C ASN A 127 15.23 15.42 -11.05
N GLU A 128 14.09 14.84 -11.43
CA GLU A 128 13.86 14.48 -12.83
C GLU A 128 13.61 15.73 -13.71
N LEU A 129 12.96 16.75 -13.16
CA LEU A 129 12.69 18.01 -13.87
C LEU A 129 13.94 18.88 -14.07
N GLU A 130 14.99 18.71 -13.26
CA GLU A 130 16.27 19.42 -13.47
C GLU A 130 16.86 19.18 -14.86
N ASN A 131 16.55 18.06 -15.49
CA ASN A 131 17.01 17.74 -16.85
C ASN A 131 16.23 18.46 -17.96
N TYR A 132 15.16 19.18 -17.63
CA TYR A 132 14.29 19.88 -18.57
C TYR A 132 14.38 21.41 -18.45
N ASN A 133 15.30 21.93 -17.64
CA ASN A 133 15.56 23.38 -17.46
C ASN A 133 16.74 23.86 -18.31
#